data_44c7916b272d181f04788522f1d55a2a
#
_entry.id   44c7916b272d181f04788522f1d55a2a
#
_cell.length_a   1.000
_cell.length_b   1.000
_cell.length_c   1.000
_cell.angle_alpha   90.00
_cell.angle_beta   90.00
_cell.angle_gamma   90.00
#
_symmetry.space_group_name_H-M   'P 1'
#
loop_
_entity.id
_entity.type
_entity.pdbx_description
1 polymer ?
#
loop_
_entity_poly.entity_id
_entity_poly.type
_entity_poly.pdbx_seq_one_letter_code
_entity_poly.pdbx_strand_id
1 'polypeptide(L)'
;MENFIQSFLQERGYTVNDKAQTIIKSCDNWYANRCIEDFHQRKTVQGTPYELSRMNFAKRCCADDANLCEIAEVNGGENEAQHEYLLDMLEKNRFLSMYRKQIENVSAKGTAACYVRLDQAEIAQDGSVSGGRIRLNYIKAENFIPLTVENDEIKEAAFAGTELKGGKVRTTLVDFILDKNGNYVSETNVFDEYGTRIPELTTVVQLGEVKPFAVLRNAEVNNIDNMTGYGYPKLWGAIGVLKAVDLCFNVLYGDLDKADKLVLVNELLCKFDELGNPITPNEQLKKTFVMLGGEKLPEQKDLVQEINPTIRIDDITKAFELCLSLLSMMFGYGTKKYSFENGQIKTATEYAGERQDSMQELNKQRAEAENYIRDICRAILWFSNTFQGTTWNVDEEITADFDDSYVTDRQSELESKRADALSFSSIPKLTIWYLMDKYNLSEEEANKIYAEGQVDIDTDAETED
;
A
#
# COMPACT_ATOMS: atom_id res chain seq x y z
N MET A 1 6.56 -19.33 0.16
CA MET A 1 7.71 -19.78 -0.66
C MET A 1 7.64 -21.29 -0.80
N GLU A 2 8.01 -21.83 -1.94
CA GLU A 2 7.98 -23.29 -2.16
C GLU A 2 9.18 -23.96 -1.50
N ASN A 3 8.97 -25.08 -0.83
CA ASN A 3 9.98 -25.76 -0.03
C ASN A 3 11.27 -26.13 -0.83
N PHE A 4 11.13 -26.40 -2.12
CA PHE A 4 12.30 -26.75 -2.95
C PHE A 4 13.24 -25.57 -3.22
N ILE A 5 12.71 -24.31 -3.33
CA ILE A 5 13.56 -23.12 -3.45
C ILE A 5 14.38 -22.94 -2.18
N GLN A 6 13.75 -23.11 -1.03
CA GLN A 6 14.42 -23.01 0.26
C GLN A 6 15.54 -24.04 0.38
N SER A 7 15.26 -25.33 0.03
CA SER A 7 16.27 -26.38 0.03
C SER A 7 17.42 -26.06 -0.92
N PHE A 8 17.12 -25.59 -2.13
CA PHE A 8 18.13 -25.20 -3.12
C PHE A 8 19.06 -24.08 -2.61
N LEU A 9 18.51 -23.04 -1.98
CA LEU A 9 19.32 -21.96 -1.40
C LEU A 9 20.13 -22.42 -0.19
N GLN A 10 19.56 -23.28 0.65
CA GLN A 10 20.27 -23.86 1.80
C GLN A 10 21.46 -24.74 1.38
N GLU A 11 21.33 -25.55 0.32
CA GLU A 11 22.44 -26.33 -0.26
C GLU A 11 23.60 -25.43 -0.74
N ARG A 12 23.29 -24.19 -1.12
CA ARG A 12 24.28 -23.17 -1.51
C ARG A 12 24.85 -22.37 -0.33
N GLY A 13 24.43 -22.67 0.89
CA GLY A 13 24.90 -22.03 2.12
C GLY A 13 24.15 -20.79 2.57
N TYR A 14 23.02 -20.46 1.90
CA TYR A 14 22.19 -19.33 2.29
C TYR A 14 21.12 -19.73 3.32
N THR A 15 20.81 -18.81 4.23
CA THR A 15 19.75 -19.03 5.24
C THR A 15 18.46 -18.35 4.79
N VAL A 16 17.43 -19.14 4.52
CA VAL A 16 16.09 -18.62 4.25
C VAL A 16 15.27 -18.57 5.52
N ASN A 17 14.65 -17.43 5.81
CA ASN A 17 13.94 -17.23 7.05
C ASN A 17 12.44 -17.54 6.93
N ASP A 18 12.03 -18.71 7.44
CA ASP A 18 10.64 -19.16 7.41
C ASP A 18 9.69 -18.28 8.23
N LYS A 19 10.19 -17.69 9.32
CA LYS A 19 9.39 -16.81 10.17
C LYS A 19 8.99 -15.54 9.42
N ALA A 20 9.91 -14.94 8.64
CA ALA A 20 9.62 -13.79 7.80
C ALA A 20 8.54 -14.13 6.77
N GLN A 21 8.64 -15.26 6.09
CA GLN A 21 7.65 -15.72 5.12
C GLN A 21 6.27 -15.96 5.75
N THR A 22 6.23 -16.49 6.98
CA THR A 22 4.99 -16.70 7.72
C THR A 22 4.30 -15.38 8.06
N ILE A 23 5.06 -14.38 8.51
CA ILE A 23 4.54 -13.04 8.81
C ILE A 23 4.02 -12.36 7.53
N ILE A 24 4.81 -12.38 6.45
CA ILE A 24 4.43 -11.82 5.14
C ILE A 24 3.13 -12.47 4.65
N LYS A 25 3.01 -13.79 4.75
CA LYS A 25 1.79 -14.53 4.38
C LYS A 25 0.59 -14.15 5.24
N SER A 26 0.79 -13.96 6.54
CA SER A 26 -0.27 -13.48 7.45
C SER A 26 -0.76 -12.09 7.05
N CYS A 27 0.15 -11.16 6.78
CA CYS A 27 -0.18 -9.82 6.29
C CYS A 27 -0.89 -9.86 4.93
N ASP A 28 -0.43 -10.72 4.00
CA ASP A 28 -1.07 -10.91 2.69
C ASP A 28 -2.51 -11.45 2.81
N ASN A 29 -2.78 -12.33 3.78
CA ASN A 29 -4.14 -12.81 4.04
C ASN A 29 -5.07 -11.68 4.46
N TRP A 30 -4.64 -10.78 5.34
CA TRP A 30 -5.40 -9.60 5.75
C TRP A 30 -5.57 -8.60 4.60
N TYR A 31 -4.49 -8.30 3.89
CA TYR A 31 -4.51 -7.38 2.74
C TYR A 31 -5.43 -7.87 1.61
N ALA A 32 -5.39 -9.16 1.31
CA ALA A 32 -6.24 -9.79 0.30
C ALA A 32 -7.67 -10.11 0.79
N ASN A 33 -8.02 -9.70 2.01
CA ASN A 33 -9.31 -9.96 2.65
C ASN A 33 -9.70 -11.45 2.67
N ARG A 34 -8.73 -12.33 2.89
CA ARG A 34 -8.99 -13.76 2.99
C ARG A 34 -9.61 -14.12 4.34
N CYS A 35 -10.37 -15.20 4.37
CA CYS A 35 -10.85 -15.77 5.62
C CYS A 35 -9.69 -16.28 6.47
N ILE A 36 -9.59 -15.80 7.71
CA ILE A 36 -8.64 -16.29 8.71
C ILE A 36 -9.36 -17.32 9.55
N GLU A 37 -9.02 -18.60 9.39
CA GLU A 37 -9.74 -19.74 10.00
C GLU A 37 -9.88 -19.58 11.51
N ASP A 38 -8.80 -19.29 12.22
CA ASP A 38 -8.76 -19.15 13.68
C ASP A 38 -9.55 -17.92 14.20
N PHE A 39 -9.94 -17.01 13.31
CA PHE A 39 -10.64 -15.78 13.72
C PHE A 39 -12.01 -15.62 13.09
N HIS A 40 -12.13 -15.75 11.75
CA HIS A 40 -13.39 -15.50 11.04
C HIS A 40 -14.34 -16.70 11.07
N GLN A 41 -13.80 -17.93 11.12
CA GLN A 41 -14.64 -19.12 11.25
C GLN A 41 -15.06 -19.33 12.70
N ARG A 42 -16.36 -19.37 12.92
CA ARG A 42 -16.99 -19.53 14.23
C ARG A 42 -17.98 -20.70 14.20
N LYS A 43 -18.35 -21.15 15.38
CA LYS A 43 -19.41 -22.15 15.54
C LYS A 43 -20.46 -21.63 16.52
N THR A 44 -21.72 -21.85 16.20
CA THR A 44 -22.80 -21.61 17.15
C THR A 44 -22.68 -22.57 18.35
N VAL A 45 -23.43 -22.30 19.41
CA VAL A 45 -23.51 -23.20 20.57
C VAL A 45 -23.94 -24.62 20.16
N GLN A 46 -24.74 -24.75 19.09
CA GLN A 46 -25.19 -26.03 18.52
C GLN A 46 -24.16 -26.65 17.56
N GLY A 47 -22.99 -26.01 17.35
CA GLY A 47 -21.92 -26.53 16.50
C GLY A 47 -22.04 -26.16 15.02
N THR A 48 -23.08 -25.42 14.62
CA THR A 48 -23.24 -24.95 13.23
C THR A 48 -22.14 -23.94 12.86
N PRO A 49 -21.35 -24.16 11.81
CA PRO A 49 -20.31 -23.24 11.38
C PRO A 49 -20.94 -21.97 10.78
N TYR A 50 -20.33 -20.83 11.05
CA TYR A 50 -20.63 -19.56 10.39
C TYR A 50 -19.35 -18.74 10.23
N GLU A 51 -19.34 -17.79 9.29
CA GLU A 51 -18.22 -16.93 9.01
C GLU A 51 -18.54 -15.49 9.37
N LEU A 52 -17.58 -14.80 10.04
CA LEU A 52 -17.68 -13.37 10.30
C LEU A 52 -17.48 -12.59 8.99
N SER A 53 -18.28 -11.56 8.80
CA SER A 53 -18.11 -10.61 7.70
C SER A 53 -16.82 -9.80 7.89
N ARG A 54 -16.18 -9.44 6.78
CA ARG A 54 -14.91 -8.73 6.73
C ARG A 54 -15.06 -7.36 6.08
N MET A 55 -14.53 -6.32 6.69
CA MET A 55 -14.66 -4.94 6.19
C MET A 55 -13.57 -4.53 5.21
N ASN A 56 -12.48 -5.31 5.08
CA ASN A 56 -11.35 -5.02 4.22
C ASN A 56 -10.63 -3.67 4.50
N PHE A 57 -10.61 -3.23 5.73
CA PHE A 57 -9.90 -2.01 6.12
C PHE A 57 -8.38 -2.11 5.91
N ALA A 58 -7.80 -3.31 5.99
CA ALA A 58 -6.39 -3.55 5.70
C ALA A 58 -5.99 -3.02 4.31
N LYS A 59 -6.78 -3.34 3.29
CA LYS A 59 -6.55 -2.84 1.92
C LYS A 59 -6.68 -1.31 1.85
N ARG A 60 -7.67 -0.75 2.55
CA ARG A 60 -7.91 0.71 2.55
C ARG A 60 -6.73 1.46 3.15
N CYS A 61 -6.24 1.04 4.31
CA CYS A 61 -5.11 1.68 4.98
C CYS A 61 -3.84 1.65 4.13
N CYS A 62 -3.53 0.51 3.50
CA CYS A 62 -2.35 0.41 2.62
C CYS A 62 -2.49 1.26 1.35
N ALA A 63 -3.69 1.40 0.81
CA ALA A 63 -3.95 2.26 -0.33
C ALA A 63 -3.80 3.75 0.03
N ASP A 64 -4.19 4.14 1.23
CA ASP A 64 -4.01 5.51 1.72
C ASP A 64 -2.53 5.86 1.91
N ASP A 65 -1.69 4.92 2.39
CA ASP A 65 -0.22 5.07 2.42
C ASP A 65 0.35 5.30 1.01
N ALA A 66 -0.11 4.52 0.03
CA ALA A 66 0.36 4.64 -1.34
C ALA A 66 0.00 5.99 -1.97
N ASN A 67 -1.17 6.53 -1.64
CA ASN A 67 -1.60 7.84 -2.12
C ASN A 67 -0.76 8.99 -1.56
N LEU A 68 -0.21 8.83 -0.35
CA LEU A 68 0.65 9.85 0.27
C LEU A 68 2.06 9.90 -0.33
N CYS A 69 2.56 8.78 -0.87
CA CYS A 69 3.92 8.66 -1.42
C CYS A 69 3.92 8.71 -2.95
N GLU A 70 2.96 9.37 -3.58
CA GLU A 70 2.89 9.50 -5.04
C GLU A 70 4.03 10.38 -5.57
N ILE A 71 4.72 9.91 -6.61
CA ILE A 71 5.80 10.65 -7.27
C ILE A 71 5.17 11.59 -8.29
N ALA A 72 5.52 12.88 -8.20
CA ALA A 72 5.17 13.89 -9.19
C ALA A 72 6.11 13.82 -10.39
N GLU A 73 7.42 13.79 -10.13
CA GLU A 73 8.45 13.81 -11.18
C GLU A 73 9.73 13.10 -10.70
N VAL A 74 10.45 12.50 -11.64
CA VAL A 74 11.81 11.95 -11.42
C VAL A 74 12.80 12.80 -12.20
N ASN A 75 13.77 13.42 -11.52
CA ASN A 75 14.83 14.19 -12.13
C ASN A 75 16.06 13.29 -12.37
N GLY A 76 16.43 13.10 -13.63
CA GLY A 76 17.51 12.21 -14.07
C GLY A 76 18.90 12.84 -14.09
N GLY A 77 19.09 14.01 -13.47
CA GLY A 77 20.36 14.72 -13.39
C GLY A 77 20.45 15.95 -14.28
N GLU A 78 21.63 16.60 -14.31
CA GLU A 78 21.87 17.85 -15.06
C GLU A 78 21.98 17.64 -16.59
N ASN A 79 22.31 16.42 -17.02
CA ASN A 79 22.41 16.08 -18.44
C ASN A 79 21.02 15.84 -19.05
N GLU A 80 20.52 16.79 -19.83
CA GLU A 80 19.19 16.75 -20.44
C GLU A 80 18.94 15.48 -21.28
N ALA A 81 19.92 15.04 -22.07
CA ALA A 81 19.79 13.82 -22.87
C ALA A 81 19.71 12.55 -22.01
N GLN A 82 20.43 12.49 -20.88
CA GLN A 82 20.36 11.40 -19.91
C GLN A 82 19.02 11.42 -19.16
N HIS A 83 18.56 12.61 -18.78
CA HIS A 83 17.26 12.82 -18.15
C HIS A 83 16.12 12.31 -19.04
N GLU A 84 16.05 12.77 -20.30
CA GLU A 84 15.04 12.31 -21.26
C GLU A 84 15.09 10.79 -21.49
N TYR A 85 16.30 10.24 -21.59
CA TYR A 85 16.49 8.78 -21.73
C TYR A 85 15.95 8.01 -20.54
N LEU A 86 16.22 8.46 -19.31
CA LEU A 86 15.70 7.83 -18.08
C LEU A 86 14.19 7.89 -18.02
N LEU A 87 13.57 9.05 -18.31
CA LEU A 87 12.13 9.20 -18.33
C LEU A 87 11.47 8.26 -19.34
N ASP A 88 12.00 8.16 -20.56
CA ASP A 88 11.52 7.24 -21.60
C ASP A 88 11.62 5.77 -21.13
N MET A 89 12.72 5.40 -20.45
CA MET A 89 12.89 4.05 -19.92
C MET A 89 11.94 3.74 -18.76
N LEU A 90 11.68 4.68 -17.87
CA LEU A 90 10.72 4.55 -16.78
C LEU A 90 9.28 4.43 -17.33
N GLU A 91 8.92 5.24 -18.33
CA GLU A 91 7.61 5.18 -18.99
C GLU A 91 7.38 3.86 -19.71
N LYS A 92 8.34 3.40 -20.54
CA LYS A 92 8.29 2.10 -21.24
C LYS A 92 8.10 0.92 -20.29
N ASN A 93 8.59 1.03 -19.06
CA ASN A 93 8.43 0.05 -18.01
C ASN A 93 7.25 0.33 -17.06
N ARG A 94 6.44 1.37 -17.33
CA ARG A 94 5.27 1.77 -16.51
C ARG A 94 5.63 2.00 -15.04
N PHE A 95 6.81 2.61 -14.80
CA PHE A 95 7.38 2.70 -13.46
C PHE A 95 6.44 3.36 -12.46
N LEU A 96 5.91 4.55 -12.73
CA LEU A 96 5.05 5.30 -11.79
C LEU A 96 3.83 4.48 -11.33
N SER A 97 3.14 3.83 -12.29
CA SER A 97 1.97 3.00 -11.96
C SER A 97 2.31 1.74 -11.15
N MET A 98 3.50 1.18 -11.38
CA MET A 98 3.98 0.00 -10.65
C MET A 98 4.56 0.39 -9.30
N TYR A 99 5.25 1.53 -9.20
CA TYR A 99 5.75 2.10 -7.95
C TYR A 99 4.63 2.29 -6.93
N ARG A 100 3.51 2.93 -7.31
CA ARG A 100 2.35 3.07 -6.43
C ARG A 100 1.86 1.72 -5.88
N LYS A 101 1.80 0.67 -6.72
CA LYS A 101 1.44 -0.68 -6.29
C LYS A 101 2.49 -1.28 -5.35
N GLN A 102 3.77 -0.91 -5.53
CA GLN A 102 4.83 -1.38 -4.65
C GLN A 102 4.77 -0.70 -3.28
N ILE A 103 4.54 0.61 -3.21
CA ILE A 103 4.31 1.31 -1.93
C ILE A 103 3.15 0.67 -1.16
N GLU A 104 2.04 0.38 -1.82
CA GLU A 104 0.91 -0.29 -1.18
C GLU A 104 1.28 -1.69 -0.65
N ASN A 105 2.10 -2.45 -1.38
CA ASN A 105 2.62 -3.73 -0.91
C ASN A 105 3.64 -3.58 0.23
N VAL A 106 4.46 -2.52 0.23
CA VAL A 106 5.40 -2.18 1.31
C VAL A 106 4.64 -1.88 2.60
N SER A 107 3.60 -1.07 2.55
CA SER A 107 2.73 -0.83 3.69
C SER A 107 2.12 -2.15 4.23
N ALA A 108 1.65 -3.00 3.34
CA ALA A 108 1.03 -4.27 3.71
C ALA A 108 2.02 -5.30 4.25
N LYS A 109 3.17 -5.48 3.62
CA LYS A 109 4.08 -6.63 3.81
C LYS A 109 5.52 -6.22 4.15
N GLY A 110 5.77 -4.94 4.33
CA GLY A 110 7.06 -4.36 4.73
C GLY A 110 8.04 -4.15 3.59
N THR A 111 7.96 -4.91 2.51
CA THR A 111 9.00 -4.92 1.47
C THR A 111 8.40 -5.10 0.08
N ALA A 112 9.01 -4.45 -0.89
CA ALA A 112 8.88 -4.74 -2.32
C ALA A 112 10.26 -4.60 -2.97
N ALA A 113 10.47 -5.18 -4.14
CA ALA A 113 11.74 -5.08 -4.82
C ALA A 113 11.54 -4.94 -6.34
N CYS A 114 12.59 -4.49 -6.99
CA CYS A 114 12.65 -4.43 -8.44
C CYS A 114 14.05 -4.84 -8.90
N TYR A 115 14.14 -5.58 -9.99
CA TYR A 115 15.41 -5.83 -10.63
C TYR A 115 15.37 -5.56 -12.12
N VAL A 116 16.51 -5.20 -12.66
CA VAL A 116 16.72 -4.90 -14.08
C VAL A 116 17.14 -6.18 -14.79
N ARG A 117 16.54 -6.45 -15.93
CA ARG A 117 16.95 -7.55 -16.82
C ARG A 117 16.95 -7.11 -18.29
N LEU A 118 17.59 -7.90 -19.12
CA LEU A 118 17.51 -7.78 -20.57
C LEU A 118 16.49 -8.81 -21.12
N ASP A 119 15.49 -8.33 -21.82
CA ASP A 119 14.55 -9.17 -22.57
C ASP A 119 15.06 -9.32 -24.00
N GLN A 120 14.96 -10.53 -24.56
CA GLN A 120 15.35 -10.84 -25.94
C GLN A 120 16.84 -10.55 -26.23
N ALA A 121 17.71 -10.66 -25.23
CA ALA A 121 19.14 -10.60 -25.39
C ALA A 121 19.68 -11.94 -25.89
N GLU A 122 20.76 -11.90 -26.69
CA GLU A 122 21.49 -13.08 -27.09
C GLU A 122 22.63 -13.33 -26.09
N ILE A 123 22.65 -14.53 -25.52
CA ILE A 123 23.68 -14.96 -24.58
C ILE A 123 24.61 -15.90 -25.30
N ALA A 124 25.87 -15.54 -25.47
CA ALA A 124 26.89 -16.38 -26.07
C ALA A 124 27.35 -17.50 -25.10
N GLN A 125 28.06 -18.50 -25.61
CA GLN A 125 28.54 -19.62 -24.79
C GLN A 125 29.56 -19.21 -23.71
N ASP A 126 30.26 -18.11 -23.93
CA ASP A 126 31.21 -17.50 -22.96
C ASP A 126 30.52 -16.63 -21.89
N GLY A 127 29.16 -16.55 -21.91
CA GLY A 127 28.38 -15.71 -21.01
C GLY A 127 28.29 -14.25 -21.42
N SER A 128 28.90 -13.85 -22.57
CA SER A 128 28.73 -12.50 -23.09
C SER A 128 27.30 -12.29 -23.59
N VAL A 129 26.76 -11.09 -23.34
CA VAL A 129 25.38 -10.72 -23.69
C VAL A 129 25.43 -9.59 -24.70
N SER A 130 24.60 -9.68 -25.74
CA SER A 130 24.47 -8.63 -26.74
C SER A 130 23.01 -8.34 -27.07
N GLY A 131 22.70 -7.07 -27.33
CA GLY A 131 21.36 -6.61 -27.65
C GLY A 131 20.39 -6.68 -26.48
N GLY A 132 19.11 -6.81 -26.78
CA GLY A 132 18.06 -6.90 -25.79
C GLY A 132 17.43 -5.55 -25.40
N ARG A 133 16.32 -5.66 -24.69
CA ARG A 133 15.56 -4.50 -24.15
C ARG A 133 15.64 -4.51 -22.65
N ILE A 134 15.93 -3.35 -22.05
CA ILE A 134 15.94 -3.19 -20.60
C ILE A 134 14.50 -3.27 -20.08
N ARG A 135 14.29 -4.18 -19.14
CA ARG A 135 13.00 -4.41 -18.48
C ARG A 135 13.15 -4.38 -16.98
N LEU A 136 12.15 -3.78 -16.32
CA LEU A 136 12.00 -3.77 -14.88
C LEU A 136 11.04 -4.87 -14.45
N ASN A 137 11.49 -5.73 -13.53
CA ASN A 137 10.68 -6.75 -12.90
C ASN A 137 10.33 -6.35 -11.48
N TYR A 138 9.06 -6.14 -11.23
CA TYR A 138 8.52 -5.70 -9.94
C TYR A 138 8.13 -6.91 -9.10
N ILE A 139 8.74 -7.03 -7.93
CA ILE A 139 8.65 -8.19 -7.06
C ILE A 139 7.96 -7.83 -5.74
N LYS A 140 7.07 -8.70 -5.31
CA LYS A 140 6.40 -8.59 -4.01
C LYS A 140 7.23 -9.26 -2.91
N ALA A 141 6.98 -8.92 -1.65
CA ALA A 141 7.71 -9.46 -0.50
C ALA A 141 7.75 -10.99 -0.43
N GLU A 142 6.67 -11.67 -0.80
CA GLU A 142 6.58 -13.13 -0.78
C GLU A 142 7.53 -13.83 -1.77
N ASN A 143 7.98 -13.10 -2.80
CA ASN A 143 8.85 -13.58 -3.87
C ASN A 143 10.28 -13.02 -3.78
N PHE A 144 10.58 -12.27 -2.76
CA PHE A 144 11.88 -11.68 -2.47
C PHE A 144 12.57 -12.44 -1.33
N ILE A 145 13.86 -12.71 -1.48
CA ILE A 145 14.70 -13.40 -0.50
C ILE A 145 16.01 -12.63 -0.37
N PRO A 146 16.28 -11.94 0.74
CA PRO A 146 17.59 -11.38 1.02
C PRO A 146 18.56 -12.55 1.29
N LEU A 147 19.67 -12.61 0.57
CA LEU A 147 20.69 -13.66 0.72
C LEU A 147 21.81 -13.21 1.68
N THR A 148 22.39 -12.04 1.41
CA THR A 148 23.44 -11.44 2.23
C THR A 148 23.06 -10.02 2.61
N VAL A 149 23.06 -9.75 3.92
CA VAL A 149 22.76 -8.43 4.49
C VAL A 149 23.90 -7.99 5.38
N GLU A 150 24.49 -6.84 5.08
CA GLU A 150 25.59 -6.25 5.86
C GLU A 150 25.23 -4.81 6.23
N ASN A 151 25.30 -4.47 7.52
CA ASN A 151 24.94 -3.14 8.02
C ASN A 151 23.54 -2.66 7.53
N ASP A 152 22.56 -3.58 7.53
CA ASP A 152 21.21 -3.36 7.01
C ASP A 152 21.12 -3.12 5.50
N GLU A 153 22.22 -3.17 4.78
CA GLU A 153 22.26 -3.12 3.32
C GLU A 153 22.18 -4.53 2.72
N ILE A 154 21.27 -4.72 1.77
CA ILE A 154 21.11 -5.99 1.06
C ILE A 154 22.12 -6.03 -0.08
N LYS A 155 23.17 -6.87 0.06
CA LYS A 155 24.22 -7.05 -0.93
C LYS A 155 23.84 -8.07 -1.99
N GLU A 156 23.22 -9.16 -1.59
CA GLU A 156 22.81 -10.24 -2.50
C GLU A 156 21.35 -10.59 -2.24
N ALA A 157 20.62 -10.91 -3.30
CA ALA A 157 19.21 -11.23 -3.24
C ALA A 157 18.80 -12.26 -4.29
N ALA A 158 17.75 -13.02 -3.97
CA ALA A 158 17.09 -13.93 -4.89
C ALA A 158 15.63 -13.55 -5.09
N PHE A 159 15.13 -13.73 -6.29
CA PHE A 159 13.79 -13.37 -6.72
C PHE A 159 13.09 -14.57 -7.33
N ALA A 160 12.01 -15.02 -6.71
CA ALA A 160 11.20 -16.12 -7.19
C ALA A 160 10.05 -15.61 -8.06
N GLY A 161 9.74 -16.33 -9.11
CA GLY A 161 8.60 -16.05 -9.98
C GLY A 161 7.98 -17.35 -10.47
N THR A 162 6.65 -17.43 -10.53
CA THR A 162 5.94 -18.60 -11.04
C THR A 162 5.19 -18.21 -12.30
N GLU A 163 5.38 -18.95 -13.37
CA GLU A 163 4.68 -18.75 -14.63
C GLU A 163 4.00 -20.04 -15.10
N LEU A 164 2.87 -19.87 -15.81
CA LEU A 164 2.20 -20.96 -16.48
C LEU A 164 2.56 -20.91 -17.97
N LYS A 165 3.37 -21.86 -18.45
CA LYS A 165 3.80 -21.95 -19.86
C LYS A 165 3.46 -23.29 -20.44
N GLY A 166 2.65 -23.30 -21.52
CA GLY A 166 2.23 -24.53 -22.17
C GLY A 166 1.42 -25.48 -21.26
N GLY A 167 0.64 -24.96 -20.33
CA GLY A 167 -0.15 -25.75 -19.36
C GLY A 167 0.65 -26.33 -18.19
N LYS A 168 1.97 -26.06 -18.13
CA LYS A 168 2.84 -26.49 -17.02
C LYS A 168 3.25 -25.29 -16.17
N VAL A 169 3.23 -25.48 -14.87
CA VAL A 169 3.75 -24.50 -13.91
C VAL A 169 5.28 -24.58 -13.91
N ARG A 170 5.92 -23.44 -14.04
CA ARG A 170 7.39 -23.30 -13.91
C ARG A 170 7.69 -22.24 -12.88
N THR A 171 8.63 -22.53 -12.00
CA THR A 171 9.13 -21.57 -11.03
C THR A 171 10.53 -21.15 -11.45
N THR A 172 10.73 -19.85 -11.62
CA THR A 172 12.02 -19.26 -11.96
C THR A 172 12.58 -18.58 -10.72
N LEU A 173 13.82 -18.87 -10.39
CA LEU A 173 14.60 -18.23 -9.34
C LEU A 173 15.75 -17.47 -10.01
N VAL A 174 15.78 -16.15 -9.80
CA VAL A 174 16.86 -15.28 -10.28
C VAL A 174 17.66 -14.82 -9.08
N ASP A 175 18.91 -15.23 -9.00
CA ASP A 175 19.82 -14.89 -7.93
C ASP A 175 20.81 -13.85 -8.42
N PHE A 176 20.99 -12.78 -7.65
CA PHE A 176 22.08 -11.80 -7.84
C PHE A 176 23.07 -11.97 -6.71
N ILE A 177 24.22 -12.51 -7.03
CA ILE A 177 25.30 -12.85 -6.09
C ILE A 177 26.58 -12.13 -6.47
N LEU A 178 27.48 -11.91 -5.51
CA LEU A 178 28.78 -11.30 -5.73
C LEU A 178 29.84 -12.38 -6.02
N ASP A 179 30.65 -12.13 -7.02
CA ASP A 179 31.85 -12.93 -7.28
C ASP A 179 32.99 -12.53 -6.32
N LYS A 180 34.14 -13.20 -6.43
CA LYS A 180 35.33 -12.92 -5.61
C LYS A 180 35.95 -11.53 -5.84
N ASN A 181 35.61 -10.89 -6.96
CA ASN A 181 36.10 -9.58 -7.33
C ASN A 181 35.13 -8.44 -6.92
N GLY A 182 33.96 -8.80 -6.37
CA GLY A 182 32.92 -7.85 -6.01
C GLY A 182 31.97 -7.48 -7.16
N ASN A 183 32.02 -8.22 -8.27
CA ASN A 183 31.07 -8.03 -9.37
C ASN A 183 29.84 -8.89 -9.20
N TYR A 184 28.70 -8.37 -9.59
CA TYR A 184 27.45 -9.13 -9.60
C TYR A 184 27.42 -10.17 -10.71
N VAL A 185 26.88 -11.33 -10.38
CA VAL A 185 26.56 -12.41 -11.29
C VAL A 185 25.07 -12.68 -11.17
N SER A 186 24.36 -12.70 -12.29
CA SER A 186 22.96 -13.12 -12.32
C SER A 186 22.89 -14.59 -12.67
N GLU A 187 22.33 -15.41 -11.80
CA GLU A 187 22.00 -16.79 -12.09
C GLU A 187 20.50 -16.96 -12.18
N THR A 188 20.03 -17.54 -13.27
CA THR A 188 18.60 -17.87 -13.44
C THR A 188 18.44 -19.38 -13.42
N ASN A 189 17.73 -19.90 -12.42
CA ASN A 189 17.41 -21.29 -12.25
C ASN A 189 15.91 -21.52 -12.51
N VAL A 190 15.56 -22.51 -13.31
CA VAL A 190 14.17 -22.85 -13.63
C VAL A 190 13.84 -24.22 -13.07
N PHE A 191 12.70 -24.32 -12.40
CA PHE A 191 12.19 -25.55 -11.80
C PHE A 191 10.84 -25.93 -12.45
N ASP A 192 10.59 -27.22 -12.56
CA ASP A 192 9.30 -27.75 -12.99
C ASP A 192 8.25 -27.72 -11.86
N GLU A 193 7.06 -28.20 -12.13
CA GLU A 193 5.94 -28.29 -11.18
C GLU A 193 6.21 -29.19 -9.97
N TYR A 194 7.23 -30.06 -10.05
CA TYR A 194 7.67 -30.97 -8.99
C TYR A 194 8.85 -30.42 -8.18
N GLY A 195 9.36 -29.23 -8.53
CA GLY A 195 10.54 -28.63 -7.91
C GLY A 195 11.86 -29.19 -8.43
N THR A 196 11.85 -29.90 -9.57
CA THR A 196 13.08 -30.42 -10.20
C THR A 196 13.68 -29.32 -11.06
N ARG A 197 14.98 -29.04 -10.85
CA ARG A 197 15.72 -28.05 -11.66
C ARG A 197 15.85 -28.53 -13.10
N ILE A 198 15.64 -27.62 -14.04
CA ILE A 198 15.76 -27.83 -15.47
C ILE A 198 17.09 -27.22 -15.94
N PRO A 199 18.18 -28.02 -16.06
CA PRO A 199 19.52 -27.49 -16.36
C PRO A 199 19.62 -26.74 -17.69
N GLU A 200 18.87 -27.16 -18.70
CA GLU A 200 18.87 -26.57 -20.05
C GLU A 200 18.34 -25.15 -20.09
N LEU A 201 17.58 -24.76 -19.07
CA LEU A 201 17.00 -23.42 -18.92
C LEU A 201 17.76 -22.56 -17.89
N THR A 202 18.83 -23.10 -17.30
CA THR A 202 19.68 -22.36 -16.39
C THR A 202 20.63 -21.45 -17.17
N THR A 203 20.69 -20.18 -16.78
CA THR A 203 21.59 -19.21 -17.39
C THR A 203 22.42 -18.48 -16.32
N VAL A 204 23.66 -18.19 -16.66
CA VAL A 204 24.59 -17.40 -15.82
C VAL A 204 25.08 -16.23 -16.65
N VAL A 205 24.91 -15.02 -16.15
CA VAL A 205 25.33 -13.79 -16.82
C VAL A 205 26.25 -13.01 -15.89
N GLN A 206 27.45 -12.71 -16.38
CA GLN A 206 28.36 -11.82 -15.67
C GLN A 206 27.88 -10.38 -15.81
N LEU A 207 27.70 -9.73 -14.68
CA LEU A 207 27.38 -8.32 -14.58
C LEU A 207 28.61 -7.57 -14.03
N GLY A 208 28.49 -6.30 -13.72
CA GLY A 208 29.58 -5.51 -13.18
C GLY A 208 29.39 -5.13 -11.71
N GLU A 209 30.01 -4.02 -11.34
CA GLU A 209 30.03 -3.55 -9.94
C GLU A 209 28.69 -2.96 -9.47
N VAL A 210 27.84 -2.50 -10.39
CA VAL A 210 26.58 -1.83 -10.05
C VAL A 210 25.51 -2.85 -9.67
N LYS A 211 24.87 -2.63 -8.55
CA LYS A 211 23.76 -3.47 -8.04
C LYS A 211 22.60 -3.48 -9.03
N PRO A 212 22.20 -4.66 -9.57
CA PRO A 212 21.19 -4.76 -10.63
C PRO A 212 19.76 -4.78 -10.10
N PHE A 213 19.55 -4.58 -8.81
CA PHE A 213 18.25 -4.58 -8.15
C PHE A 213 18.17 -3.49 -7.09
N ALA A 214 16.95 -3.09 -6.80
CA ALA A 214 16.62 -2.18 -5.72
C ALA A 214 15.54 -2.79 -4.80
N VAL A 215 15.62 -2.48 -3.53
CA VAL A 215 14.66 -2.96 -2.52
C VAL A 215 14.02 -1.77 -1.84
N LEU A 216 12.70 -1.70 -1.91
CA LEU A 216 11.88 -0.70 -1.24
C LEU A 216 11.39 -1.29 0.07
N ARG A 217 11.78 -0.68 1.19
CA ARG A 217 11.37 -1.09 2.53
C ARG A 217 10.48 -0.04 3.17
N ASN A 218 9.68 -0.46 4.13
CA ASN A 218 9.01 0.48 5.01
C ASN A 218 10.08 1.21 5.85
N ALA A 219 9.95 2.52 5.97
CA ALA A 219 10.90 3.37 6.70
C ALA A 219 10.86 3.17 8.23
N GLU A 220 9.82 2.53 8.76
CA GLU A 220 9.78 2.15 10.16
C GLU A 220 10.80 1.07 10.46
N VAL A 221 11.45 1.20 11.64
CA VAL A 221 12.43 0.22 12.10
C VAL A 221 11.75 -1.13 12.31
N ASN A 222 12.25 -2.16 11.64
CA ASN A 222 11.76 -3.52 11.84
C ASN A 222 12.30 -4.10 13.15
N ASN A 223 11.43 -4.19 14.14
CA ASN A 223 11.74 -4.76 15.47
C ASN A 223 11.34 -6.24 15.60
N ILE A 224 10.98 -6.88 14.50
CA ILE A 224 10.56 -8.29 14.50
C ILE A 224 11.81 -9.18 14.36
N ASP A 225 12.02 -10.06 15.32
CA ASP A 225 13.13 -11.01 15.29
C ASP A 225 13.12 -11.87 14.01
N ASN A 226 14.31 -12.08 13.46
CA ASN A 226 14.53 -12.90 12.27
C ASN A 226 13.87 -12.36 10.98
N MET A 227 13.73 -11.04 10.85
CA MET A 227 13.31 -10.39 9.59
C MET A 227 14.42 -9.54 8.97
N THR A 228 15.69 -9.91 9.17
CA THR A 228 16.84 -9.20 8.59
C THR A 228 16.70 -9.06 7.08
N GLY A 229 16.91 -7.84 6.57
CA GLY A 229 16.74 -7.51 5.15
C GLY A 229 15.29 -7.22 4.71
N TYR A 230 14.31 -7.45 5.56
CA TYR A 230 12.92 -7.06 5.30
C TYR A 230 12.54 -5.80 6.09
N GLY A 231 11.72 -4.94 5.51
CA GLY A 231 11.09 -3.82 6.19
C GLY A 231 9.95 -4.27 7.12
N TYR A 232 9.50 -3.38 8.00
CA TYR A 232 8.40 -3.63 8.94
C TYR A 232 7.04 -3.62 8.23
N PRO A 233 6.24 -4.70 8.28
CA PRO A 233 4.88 -4.70 7.73
C PRO A 233 3.93 -3.95 8.65
N LYS A 234 3.41 -2.79 8.28
CA LYS A 234 2.45 -2.01 9.10
C LYS A 234 1.23 -2.85 9.48
N LEU A 235 0.73 -3.69 8.57
CA LEU A 235 -0.40 -4.57 8.86
C LEU A 235 -0.12 -5.53 10.01
N TRP A 236 1.12 -6.00 10.20
CA TRP A 236 1.44 -6.94 11.28
C TRP A 236 1.09 -6.36 12.65
N GLY A 237 1.49 -5.12 12.90
CA GLY A 237 1.12 -4.39 14.11
C GLY A 237 -0.38 -4.14 14.24
N ALA A 238 -1.05 -3.89 13.13
CA ALA A 238 -2.47 -3.51 13.09
C ALA A 238 -3.46 -4.68 13.14
N ILE A 239 -3.01 -5.95 13.01
CA ILE A 239 -3.90 -7.14 12.95
C ILE A 239 -4.88 -7.19 14.14
N GLY A 240 -4.42 -6.87 15.34
CA GLY A 240 -5.27 -6.86 16.54
C GLY A 240 -6.43 -5.89 16.43
N VAL A 241 -6.17 -4.69 15.93
CA VAL A 241 -7.19 -3.65 15.73
C VAL A 241 -8.10 -3.98 14.56
N LEU A 242 -7.58 -4.54 13.46
CA LEU A 242 -8.38 -5.01 12.34
C LEU A 242 -9.39 -6.08 12.76
N LYS A 243 -8.98 -7.00 13.64
CA LYS A 243 -9.90 -7.98 14.26
C LYS A 243 -11.02 -7.29 15.04
N ALA A 244 -10.71 -6.25 15.81
CA ALA A 244 -11.71 -5.50 16.57
C ALA A 244 -12.70 -4.74 15.65
N VAL A 245 -12.21 -4.16 14.54
CA VAL A 245 -13.02 -3.51 13.51
C VAL A 245 -14.02 -4.50 12.91
N ASP A 246 -13.57 -5.69 12.49
CA ASP A 246 -14.44 -6.73 11.95
C ASP A 246 -15.47 -7.22 12.99
N LEU A 247 -15.07 -7.33 14.27
CA LEU A 247 -16.02 -7.69 15.35
C LEU A 247 -17.09 -6.62 15.57
N CYS A 248 -16.73 -5.35 15.61
CA CYS A 248 -17.71 -4.26 15.74
C CYS A 248 -18.72 -4.28 14.61
N PHE A 249 -18.27 -4.50 13.38
CA PHE A 249 -19.14 -4.63 12.22
C PHE A 249 -20.10 -5.82 12.34
N ASN A 250 -19.59 -6.98 12.79
CA ASN A 250 -20.42 -8.17 12.96
C ASN A 250 -21.44 -8.03 14.11
N VAL A 251 -21.09 -7.27 15.18
CA VAL A 251 -22.05 -6.95 16.24
C VAL A 251 -23.15 -6.06 15.70
N LEU A 252 -22.82 -5.01 14.93
CA LEU A 252 -23.82 -4.16 14.27
C LEU A 252 -24.72 -4.96 13.34
N TYR A 253 -24.14 -5.80 12.48
CA TYR A 253 -24.89 -6.65 11.57
C TYR A 253 -25.82 -7.61 12.34
N GLY A 254 -25.32 -8.25 13.40
CA GLY A 254 -26.09 -9.17 14.22
C GLY A 254 -27.22 -8.49 15.01
N ASP A 255 -27.01 -7.25 15.49
CA ASP A 255 -28.08 -6.47 16.15
C ASP A 255 -29.16 -6.06 15.13
N LEU A 256 -28.77 -5.65 13.93
CA LEU A 256 -29.70 -5.30 12.85
C LEU A 256 -30.49 -6.53 12.36
N ASP A 257 -29.82 -7.67 12.16
CA ASP A 257 -30.44 -8.92 11.71
C ASP A 257 -31.48 -9.48 12.73
N LYS A 258 -31.24 -9.20 14.01
CA LYS A 258 -32.13 -9.64 15.13
C LYS A 258 -33.06 -8.56 15.63
N ALA A 259 -33.10 -7.39 14.99
CA ALA A 259 -33.93 -6.26 15.39
C ALA A 259 -35.43 -6.46 15.09
N ASP A 260 -35.78 -7.56 14.44
CA ASP A 260 -37.19 -7.88 14.16
C ASP A 260 -37.95 -8.00 15.45
N LYS A 261 -39.14 -7.42 15.46
CA LYS A 261 -40.09 -7.52 16.55
C LYS A 261 -40.47 -8.99 16.77
N LEU A 262 -40.26 -9.49 17.97
CA LEU A 262 -40.68 -10.83 18.37
C LEU A 262 -42.00 -10.77 19.15
N VAL A 263 -42.98 -11.48 18.70
CA VAL A 263 -44.25 -11.62 19.40
C VAL A 263 -44.37 -13.06 19.94
N LEU A 264 -44.34 -13.19 21.25
CA LEU A 264 -44.59 -14.46 21.93
C LEU A 264 -46.08 -14.64 22.17
N VAL A 265 -46.65 -15.68 21.60
CA VAL A 265 -48.11 -15.99 21.74
C VAL A 265 -48.26 -17.30 22.48
N ASN A 266 -49.17 -17.33 23.45
CA ASN A 266 -49.50 -18.54 24.15
C ASN A 266 -50.25 -19.53 23.22
N GLU A 267 -49.86 -20.80 23.31
CA GLU A 267 -50.47 -21.91 22.53
C GLU A 267 -51.99 -21.92 22.56
N LEU A 268 -52.59 -21.54 23.67
CA LEU A 268 -54.04 -21.47 23.84
C LEU A 268 -54.77 -20.50 22.88
N LEU A 269 -54.03 -19.52 22.32
CA LEU A 269 -54.55 -18.55 21.35
C LEU A 269 -54.35 -18.99 19.89
N CYS A 270 -53.64 -20.05 19.67
CA CYS A 270 -53.32 -20.50 18.31
C CYS A 270 -54.38 -21.49 17.81
N LYS A 271 -54.73 -21.38 16.52
CA LYS A 271 -55.47 -22.43 15.81
C LYS A 271 -54.45 -23.42 15.22
N PHE A 272 -54.83 -24.69 15.22
CA PHE A 272 -54.01 -25.77 14.69
C PHE A 272 -54.64 -26.33 13.41
N ASP A 273 -53.84 -26.80 12.50
CA ASP A 273 -54.27 -27.57 11.33
C ASP A 273 -54.55 -29.02 11.72
N GLU A 274 -55.05 -29.82 10.77
CA GLU A 274 -55.38 -31.25 10.98
C GLU A 274 -54.12 -32.09 11.32
N LEU A 275 -52.90 -31.57 11.10
CA LEU A 275 -51.63 -32.23 11.41
C LEU A 275 -51.04 -31.76 12.74
N GLY A 276 -51.75 -30.87 13.47
CA GLY A 276 -51.27 -30.32 14.74
C GLY A 276 -50.27 -29.19 14.62
N ASN A 277 -50.07 -28.57 13.44
CA ASN A 277 -49.24 -27.40 13.29
C ASN A 277 -50.05 -26.13 13.53
N PRO A 278 -49.45 -25.11 14.19
CA PRO A 278 -50.15 -23.86 14.44
C PRO A 278 -50.39 -23.09 13.14
N ILE A 279 -51.60 -22.63 12.94
CA ILE A 279 -51.96 -21.77 11.81
C ILE A 279 -51.55 -20.36 12.14
N THR A 280 -50.53 -19.85 11.49
CA THR A 280 -50.10 -18.44 11.60
C THR A 280 -50.88 -17.58 10.61
N PRO A 281 -51.28 -16.35 10.98
CA PRO A 281 -52.16 -15.50 10.15
C PRO A 281 -51.55 -15.08 8.81
N ASN A 282 -50.21 -15.09 8.68
CA ASN A 282 -49.52 -14.73 7.45
C ASN A 282 -48.09 -15.35 7.43
N GLU A 283 -47.62 -15.79 6.26
CA GLU A 283 -46.25 -16.32 6.11
C GLU A 283 -45.13 -15.31 6.45
N GLN A 284 -45.36 -14.05 6.22
CA GLN A 284 -44.43 -12.97 6.59
C GLN A 284 -44.32 -12.78 8.11
N LEU A 285 -45.34 -13.16 8.88
CA LEU A 285 -45.34 -13.07 10.33
C LEU A 285 -44.72 -14.30 11.01
N LYS A 286 -44.39 -15.37 10.27
CA LYS A 286 -43.73 -16.58 10.83
C LYS A 286 -42.42 -16.31 11.55
N LYS A 287 -41.68 -15.24 11.17
CA LYS A 287 -40.43 -14.84 11.82
C LYS A 287 -40.62 -14.13 13.16
N THR A 288 -41.82 -13.62 13.42
CA THR A 288 -42.13 -12.80 14.59
C THR A 288 -42.92 -13.52 15.68
N PHE A 289 -43.35 -14.74 15.46
CA PHE A 289 -44.14 -15.50 16.41
C PHE A 289 -43.42 -16.74 16.93
N VAL A 290 -43.30 -16.84 18.25
CA VAL A 290 -42.82 -18.03 18.95
C VAL A 290 -43.91 -18.52 19.87
N MET A 291 -44.25 -19.80 19.78
CA MET A 291 -45.22 -20.42 20.70
C MET A 291 -44.56 -20.86 22.00
N LEU A 292 -45.13 -20.50 23.12
CA LEU A 292 -44.74 -21.00 24.43
C LEU A 292 -45.68 -22.12 24.83
N GLY A 293 -45.15 -23.31 25.13
CA GLY A 293 -45.92 -24.48 25.53
C GLY A 293 -46.77 -24.24 26.80
N GLY A 294 -47.97 -24.82 26.83
CA GLY A 294 -49.09 -24.43 27.71
C GLY A 294 -48.98 -24.77 29.19
N GLU A 295 -48.02 -25.55 29.68
CA GLU A 295 -48.13 -26.14 31.03
C GLU A 295 -47.48 -25.39 32.19
N LYS A 296 -46.63 -24.36 31.96
CA LYS A 296 -45.90 -23.69 33.06
C LYS A 296 -45.64 -22.20 32.83
N LEU A 297 -46.66 -21.42 32.52
CA LEU A 297 -46.58 -19.99 32.77
C LEU A 297 -47.10 -19.71 34.18
N PRO A 298 -46.30 -19.13 35.11
CA PRO A 298 -46.84 -18.63 36.37
C PRO A 298 -47.90 -17.58 36.05
N GLU A 299 -48.98 -17.54 36.80
CA GLU A 299 -50.07 -16.57 36.83
C GLU A 299 -49.82 -15.25 36.04
N GLN A 300 -49.72 -15.30 34.73
CA GLN A 300 -49.43 -14.08 33.97
C GLN A 300 -50.59 -13.70 33.06
N LYS A 301 -50.91 -12.43 33.22
CA LYS A 301 -52.03 -11.76 32.57
C LYS A 301 -51.90 -11.61 31.06
N ASP A 302 -50.71 -11.80 30.49
CA ASP A 302 -50.48 -11.50 29.09
C ASP A 302 -50.30 -12.76 28.27
N LEU A 303 -51.37 -13.14 27.56
CA LEU A 303 -51.37 -14.22 26.58
C LEU A 303 -50.57 -13.91 25.33
N VAL A 304 -50.16 -12.66 25.16
CA VAL A 304 -49.33 -12.15 24.08
C VAL A 304 -48.26 -11.23 24.68
N GLN A 305 -47.00 -11.52 24.47
CA GLN A 305 -45.87 -10.68 24.88
C GLN A 305 -45.13 -10.18 23.65
N GLU A 306 -44.98 -8.87 23.54
CA GLU A 306 -44.17 -8.25 22.50
C GLU A 306 -42.76 -7.98 23.03
N ILE A 307 -41.74 -8.44 22.31
CA ILE A 307 -40.34 -8.14 22.56
C ILE A 307 -39.86 -7.30 21.39
N ASN A 308 -39.54 -6.02 21.66
CA ASN A 308 -38.97 -5.12 20.71
C ASN A 308 -37.49 -4.96 21.06
N PRO A 309 -36.56 -5.63 20.37
CA PRO A 309 -35.13 -5.47 20.62
C PRO A 309 -34.69 -4.02 20.36
N THR A 310 -33.89 -3.46 21.26
CA THR A 310 -33.32 -2.14 21.07
C THR A 310 -31.94 -2.34 20.39
N ILE A 311 -31.73 -1.70 19.25
CA ILE A 311 -30.44 -1.71 18.58
C ILE A 311 -29.49 -0.77 19.31
N ARG A 312 -28.32 -1.25 19.68
CA ARG A 312 -27.29 -0.50 20.45
C ARG A 312 -26.40 0.33 19.53
N ILE A 313 -27.00 1.10 18.62
CA ILE A 313 -26.26 1.86 17.59
C ILE A 313 -25.22 2.78 18.20
N ASP A 314 -25.56 3.55 19.22
CA ASP A 314 -24.66 4.54 19.82
C ASP A 314 -23.41 3.90 20.47
N ASP A 315 -23.60 2.80 21.20
CA ASP A 315 -22.49 2.09 21.83
C ASP A 315 -21.60 1.39 20.81
N ILE A 316 -22.20 0.82 19.77
CA ILE A 316 -21.46 0.17 18.68
C ILE A 316 -20.69 1.21 17.88
N THR A 317 -21.28 2.37 17.58
CA THR A 317 -20.63 3.46 16.87
C THR A 317 -19.43 3.97 17.65
N LYS A 318 -19.55 4.21 18.94
CA LYS A 318 -18.42 4.64 19.80
C LYS A 318 -17.28 3.61 19.83
N ALA A 319 -17.63 2.32 19.94
CA ALA A 319 -16.63 1.25 19.91
C ALA A 319 -15.92 1.18 18.55
N PHE A 320 -16.65 1.35 17.47
CA PHE A 320 -16.12 1.34 16.11
C PHE A 320 -15.23 2.55 15.86
N GLU A 321 -15.66 3.76 16.27
CA GLU A 321 -14.83 4.97 16.19
C GLU A 321 -13.52 4.85 16.96
N LEU A 322 -13.55 4.26 18.16
CA LEU A 322 -12.33 3.99 18.93
C LEU A 322 -11.40 3.04 18.15
N CYS A 323 -11.92 1.96 17.58
CA CYS A 323 -11.13 1.02 16.79
C CYS A 323 -10.52 1.70 15.54
N LEU A 324 -11.28 2.55 14.84
CA LEU A 324 -10.81 3.29 13.68
C LEU A 324 -9.76 4.34 14.06
N SER A 325 -9.93 5.02 15.20
CA SER A 325 -8.94 5.96 15.71
C SER A 325 -7.61 5.27 16.06
N LEU A 326 -7.66 4.09 16.70
CA LEU A 326 -6.48 3.28 16.98
C LEU A 326 -5.82 2.79 15.69
N LEU A 327 -6.61 2.37 14.70
CA LEU A 327 -6.09 1.96 13.40
C LEU A 327 -5.39 3.10 12.67
N SER A 328 -5.97 4.30 12.70
CA SER A 328 -5.39 5.52 12.16
C SER A 328 -4.03 5.84 12.82
N MET A 329 -3.96 5.76 14.15
CA MET A 329 -2.72 5.98 14.90
C MET A 329 -1.64 4.95 14.54
N MET A 330 -1.99 3.67 14.35
CA MET A 330 -1.04 2.62 14.00
C MET A 330 -0.45 2.78 12.60
N PHE A 331 -1.12 3.52 11.71
CA PHE A 331 -0.61 3.86 10.39
C PHE A 331 0.10 5.22 10.35
N GLY A 332 0.29 5.89 11.51
CA GLY A 332 0.99 7.17 11.60
C GLY A 332 0.15 8.39 11.19
N TYR A 333 -1.19 8.27 11.10
CA TYR A 333 -2.08 9.36 10.67
C TYR A 333 -2.70 10.16 11.82
N GLY A 334 -2.21 10.00 13.03
CA GLY A 334 -2.90 10.52 14.21
C GLY A 334 -4.19 9.74 14.48
N THR A 335 -5.18 10.33 15.17
CA THR A 335 -6.37 9.59 15.64
C THR A 335 -7.62 9.81 14.79
N LYS A 336 -7.61 10.75 13.82
CA LYS A 336 -8.84 11.24 13.17
C LYS A 336 -9.00 10.91 11.70
N LYS A 337 -8.03 10.24 11.06
CA LYS A 337 -8.06 9.92 9.63
C LYS A 337 -9.31 9.14 9.22
N TYR A 338 -9.76 8.21 10.06
CA TYR A 338 -10.91 7.32 9.82
C TYR A 338 -12.10 7.62 10.73
N SER A 339 -12.18 8.83 11.31
CA SER A 339 -13.29 9.26 12.15
C SER A 339 -14.57 9.51 11.35
N PHE A 340 -15.75 9.21 11.93
CA PHE A 340 -17.06 9.56 11.38
C PHE A 340 -17.50 10.99 11.73
N GLU A 341 -16.72 11.70 12.55
CA GLU A 341 -17.04 13.09 12.91
C GLU A 341 -16.98 13.99 11.67
N ASN A 342 -18.13 14.28 11.11
CA ASN A 342 -18.27 15.19 9.98
C ASN A 342 -18.35 16.66 10.46
N GLY A 343 -17.39 17.46 10.00
CA GLY A 343 -17.75 18.81 9.56
C GLY A 343 -17.93 19.88 10.59
N GLN A 344 -17.14 19.98 11.66
CA GLN A 344 -16.78 21.32 12.14
C GLN A 344 -15.73 21.86 11.15
N ILE A 345 -16.03 23.04 10.57
CA ILE A 345 -15.05 23.78 9.76
C ILE A 345 -13.90 24.12 10.71
N LYS A 346 -12.80 23.39 10.60
CA LYS A 346 -11.61 23.60 11.39
C LYS A 346 -10.86 24.81 10.86
N THR A 347 -10.18 25.52 11.74
CA THR A 347 -9.24 26.55 11.32
C THR A 347 -8.09 25.92 10.52
N ALA A 348 -7.50 26.67 9.59
CA ALA A 348 -6.34 26.22 8.82
C ALA A 348 -5.21 25.67 9.73
N THR A 349 -5.03 26.27 10.92
CA THR A 349 -4.04 25.86 11.92
C THR A 349 -4.35 24.51 12.55
N GLU A 350 -5.63 24.22 12.86
CA GLU A 350 -6.04 22.91 13.38
C GLU A 350 -5.90 21.81 12.32
N TYR A 351 -6.24 22.13 11.09
CA TYR A 351 -6.08 21.23 9.95
C TYR A 351 -4.60 20.90 9.68
N ALA A 352 -3.71 21.90 9.73
CA ALA A 352 -2.27 21.71 9.59
C ALA A 352 -1.69 20.87 10.75
N GLY A 353 -2.14 21.12 11.99
CA GLY A 353 -1.69 20.34 13.16
C GLY A 353 -2.08 18.87 13.08
N GLU A 354 -3.27 18.54 12.61
CA GLU A 354 -3.72 17.15 12.45
C GLU A 354 -2.96 16.39 11.34
N ARG A 355 -2.42 17.12 10.35
CA ARG A 355 -1.62 16.54 9.26
C ARG A 355 -0.13 16.41 9.59
N GLN A 356 0.33 17.07 10.65
CA GLN A 356 1.76 17.06 11.01
C GLN A 356 2.29 15.64 11.26
N ASP A 357 1.51 14.78 11.91
CA ASP A 357 1.89 13.38 12.14
C ASP A 357 2.02 12.62 10.82
N SER A 358 1.03 12.78 9.93
CA SER A 358 1.06 12.16 8.60
C SER A 358 2.24 12.63 7.76
N MET A 359 2.64 13.92 7.90
CA MET A 359 3.80 14.47 7.21
C MET A 359 5.12 13.88 7.68
N GLN A 360 5.29 13.70 8.98
CA GLN A 360 6.51 13.10 9.51
C GLN A 360 6.69 11.67 9.02
N GLU A 361 5.60 10.90 9.01
CA GLU A 361 5.63 9.52 8.50
C GLU A 361 5.93 9.49 6.99
N LEU A 362 5.30 10.39 6.24
CA LEU A 362 5.50 10.54 4.81
C LEU A 362 6.98 10.86 4.48
N ASN A 363 7.60 11.82 5.16
CA ASN A 363 8.98 12.23 4.89
C ASN A 363 9.99 11.11 5.13
N LYS A 364 9.75 10.24 6.13
CA LYS A 364 10.58 9.05 6.33
C LYS A 364 10.49 8.10 5.14
N GLN A 365 9.26 7.81 4.68
CA GLN A 365 9.04 6.89 3.58
C GLN A 365 9.54 7.44 2.24
N ARG A 366 9.49 8.75 2.04
CA ARG A 366 10.03 9.43 0.85
C ARG A 366 11.55 9.23 0.72
N ALA A 367 12.30 9.31 1.82
CA ALA A 367 13.75 9.07 1.80
C ALA A 367 14.10 7.64 1.35
N GLU A 368 13.34 6.63 1.83
CA GLU A 368 13.50 5.24 1.37
C GLU A 368 13.11 5.08 -0.11
N ALA A 369 12.06 5.79 -0.54
CA ALA A 369 11.63 5.78 -1.93
C ALA A 369 12.64 6.42 -2.87
N GLU A 370 13.28 7.54 -2.48
CA GLU A 370 14.35 8.16 -3.27
C GLU A 370 15.55 7.24 -3.46
N ASN A 371 15.98 6.56 -2.40
CA ASN A 371 17.07 5.57 -2.49
C ASN A 371 16.70 4.44 -3.47
N TYR A 372 15.47 3.95 -3.38
CA TYR A 372 14.97 2.93 -4.29
C TYR A 372 14.95 3.37 -5.75
N ILE A 373 14.47 4.59 -6.04
CA ILE A 373 14.42 5.17 -7.38
C ILE A 373 15.84 5.36 -7.93
N ARG A 374 16.74 5.90 -7.12
CA ARG A 374 18.16 6.10 -7.47
C ARG A 374 18.84 4.79 -7.85
N ASP A 375 18.65 3.75 -7.04
CA ASP A 375 19.23 2.42 -7.30
C ASP A 375 18.71 1.84 -8.63
N ILE A 376 17.41 1.98 -8.94
CA ILE A 376 16.83 1.53 -10.21
C ILE A 376 17.40 2.31 -11.39
N CYS A 377 17.44 3.63 -11.31
CA CYS A 377 17.95 4.48 -12.38
C CYS A 377 19.44 4.21 -12.64
N ARG A 378 20.26 4.06 -11.60
CA ARG A 378 21.68 3.67 -11.73
C ARG A 378 21.82 2.32 -12.42
N ALA A 379 21.00 1.34 -12.05
CA ALA A 379 21.00 0.04 -12.72
C ALA A 379 20.61 0.15 -14.20
N ILE A 380 19.59 0.95 -14.55
CA ILE A 380 19.18 1.20 -15.94
C ILE A 380 20.34 1.81 -16.75
N LEU A 381 20.97 2.88 -16.24
CA LEU A 381 22.08 3.55 -16.91
C LEU A 381 23.25 2.60 -17.11
N TRP A 382 23.59 1.82 -16.09
CA TRP A 382 24.67 0.83 -16.17
C TRP A 382 24.37 -0.25 -17.22
N PHE A 383 23.15 -0.80 -17.23
CA PHE A 383 22.73 -1.80 -18.25
C PHE A 383 22.75 -1.21 -19.65
N SER A 384 22.35 0.04 -19.84
CA SER A 384 22.43 0.74 -21.11
C SER A 384 23.86 0.92 -21.58
N ASN A 385 24.76 1.35 -20.71
CA ASN A 385 26.18 1.51 -21.03
C ASN A 385 26.84 0.18 -21.44
N THR A 386 26.55 -0.88 -20.67
CA THR A 386 27.19 -2.18 -20.84
C THR A 386 26.65 -2.93 -22.05
N PHE A 387 25.34 -2.91 -22.30
CA PHE A 387 24.71 -3.79 -23.29
C PHE A 387 24.16 -3.06 -24.52
N GLN A 388 23.96 -1.74 -24.45
CA GLN A 388 23.47 -0.92 -25.56
C GLN A 388 24.51 0.06 -26.11
N GLY A 389 25.69 0.15 -25.47
CA GLY A 389 26.82 0.95 -25.94
C GLY A 389 26.63 2.46 -25.72
N THR A 390 25.82 2.87 -24.74
CA THR A 390 25.73 4.27 -24.32
C THR A 390 26.86 4.63 -23.37
N THR A 391 26.99 5.92 -23.01
CA THR A 391 28.04 6.42 -22.14
C THR A 391 27.48 7.38 -21.08
N TRP A 392 26.38 6.96 -20.44
CA TRP A 392 25.72 7.74 -19.40
C TRP A 392 26.55 7.80 -18.11
N ASN A 393 26.42 8.90 -17.36
CA ASN A 393 27.00 9.01 -16.03
C ASN A 393 26.15 8.23 -15.02
N VAL A 394 26.65 7.09 -14.56
CA VAL A 394 25.92 6.21 -13.60
C VAL A 394 25.87 6.82 -12.20
N ASP A 395 26.82 7.68 -11.85
CA ASP A 395 26.93 8.30 -10.52
C ASP A 395 26.29 9.69 -10.45
N GLU A 396 25.53 10.09 -11.46
CA GLU A 396 24.79 11.35 -11.46
C GLU A 396 23.76 11.39 -10.34
N GLU A 397 23.54 12.59 -9.79
CA GLU A 397 22.54 12.79 -8.75
C GLU A 397 21.13 12.69 -9.36
N ILE A 398 20.38 11.68 -8.89
CA ILE A 398 19.01 11.45 -9.31
C ILE A 398 18.11 11.70 -8.11
N THR A 399 17.12 12.57 -8.28
CA THR A 399 16.15 12.95 -7.25
C THR A 399 14.73 12.65 -7.71
N ALA A 400 13.81 12.57 -6.78
CA ALA A 400 12.39 12.39 -7.06
C ALA A 400 11.59 13.46 -6.32
N ASP A 401 10.74 14.16 -7.05
CA ASP A 401 9.79 15.08 -6.48
C ASP A 401 8.47 14.35 -6.19
N PHE A 402 7.96 14.52 -4.98
CA PHE A 402 6.72 13.89 -4.53
C PHE A 402 5.56 14.86 -4.58
N ASP A 403 4.37 14.34 -4.84
CA ASP A 403 3.15 15.15 -4.85
C ASP A 403 2.80 15.61 -3.43
N ASP A 404 2.90 16.92 -3.20
CA ASP A 404 2.56 17.60 -1.96
C ASP A 404 1.11 18.13 -1.93
N SER A 405 0.34 17.92 -2.99
CA SER A 405 -1.02 18.46 -3.13
C SER A 405 -1.98 18.00 -2.03
N TYR A 406 -1.72 16.84 -1.44
CA TYR A 406 -2.49 16.33 -0.31
C TYR A 406 -2.20 17.07 0.99
N VAL A 407 -1.03 17.65 1.13
CA VAL A 407 -0.50 18.21 2.38
C VAL A 407 -0.60 19.71 2.43
N THR A 408 -0.28 20.34 1.32
CA THR A 408 -0.35 21.78 1.17
C THR A 408 -1.75 22.20 0.76
N ASP A 409 -2.39 22.99 1.61
CA ASP A 409 -3.55 23.75 1.17
C ASP A 409 -3.04 24.85 0.23
N ARG A 410 -3.03 24.52 -1.07
CA ARG A 410 -2.57 25.41 -2.15
C ARG A 410 -3.22 26.80 -2.06
N GLN A 411 -4.43 26.85 -1.52
CA GLN A 411 -5.15 28.11 -1.33
C GLN A 411 -4.56 28.91 -0.17
N SER A 412 -4.21 28.25 0.94
CA SER A 412 -3.55 28.87 2.09
C SER A 412 -2.13 29.34 1.77
N GLU A 413 -1.37 28.57 0.98
CA GLU A 413 -0.05 29.00 0.48
C GLU A 413 -0.14 30.20 -0.46
N LEU A 414 -1.08 30.19 -1.39
CA LEU A 414 -1.33 31.31 -2.28
C LEU A 414 -1.77 32.56 -1.52
N GLU A 415 -2.58 32.43 -0.46
CA GLU A 415 -2.95 33.52 0.43
C GLU A 415 -1.75 34.04 1.23
N SER A 416 -0.88 33.16 1.73
CA SER A 416 0.37 33.54 2.40
C SER A 416 1.31 34.27 1.44
N LYS A 417 1.56 33.74 0.25
CA LYS A 417 2.40 34.38 -0.78
C LYS A 417 1.82 35.72 -1.23
N ARG A 418 0.49 35.80 -1.31
CA ARG A 418 -0.21 37.09 -1.56
C ARG A 418 0.00 38.08 -0.44
N ALA A 419 -0.12 37.64 0.81
CA ALA A 419 0.11 38.50 1.97
C ALA A 419 1.57 39.00 2.05
N ASP A 420 2.52 38.12 1.74
CA ASP A 420 3.94 38.48 1.67
C ASP A 420 4.23 39.46 0.51
N ALA A 421 3.68 39.22 -0.67
CA ALA A 421 3.81 40.11 -1.82
C ALA A 421 3.20 41.51 -1.54
N LEU A 422 2.10 41.60 -0.81
CA LEU A 422 1.47 42.86 -0.40
C LEU A 422 2.24 43.53 0.74
N SER A 423 2.74 42.78 1.73
CA SER A 423 3.47 43.28 2.88
C SER A 423 4.87 43.78 2.52
N PHE A 424 5.50 43.17 1.54
CA PHE A 424 6.83 43.45 1.03
C PHE A 424 6.82 43.94 -0.41
N SER A 425 5.90 44.85 -0.73
CA SER A 425 5.70 45.40 -2.09
C SER A 425 6.97 46.03 -2.70
N SER A 426 7.94 46.40 -1.87
CA SER A 426 9.27 46.87 -2.31
C SER A 426 10.20 45.77 -2.86
N ILE A 427 9.81 44.49 -2.75
CA ILE A 427 10.57 43.35 -3.25
C ILE A 427 9.82 42.73 -4.47
N PRO A 428 10.12 43.14 -5.72
CA PRO A 428 9.42 42.68 -6.92
C PRO A 428 9.36 41.16 -7.06
N LYS A 429 10.41 40.49 -6.62
CA LYS A 429 10.55 39.03 -6.73
C LYS A 429 9.45 38.25 -6.03
N LEU A 430 8.91 38.76 -4.90
CA LEU A 430 7.81 38.11 -4.18
C LEU A 430 6.49 38.18 -4.95
N THR A 431 6.23 39.33 -5.61
CA THR A 431 5.06 39.49 -6.47
C THR A 431 5.14 38.59 -7.71
N ILE A 432 6.34 38.50 -8.31
CA ILE A 432 6.59 37.62 -9.47
C ILE A 432 6.36 36.16 -9.07
N TRP A 433 6.88 35.69 -7.96
CA TRP A 433 6.63 34.33 -7.46
C TRP A 433 5.15 34.05 -7.18
N TYR A 434 4.42 35.00 -6.63
CA TYR A 434 2.98 34.88 -6.46
C TYR A 434 2.23 34.76 -7.78
N LEU A 435 2.62 35.54 -8.80
CA LEU A 435 2.01 35.49 -10.14
C LEU A 435 2.32 34.16 -10.82
N MET A 436 3.56 33.67 -10.74
CA MET A 436 3.97 32.37 -11.28
C MET A 436 3.08 31.25 -10.71
N ASP A 437 2.96 31.16 -9.40
CA ASP A 437 2.21 30.11 -8.73
C ASP A 437 0.70 30.20 -8.94
N LYS A 438 0.15 31.44 -8.90
CA LYS A 438 -1.29 31.64 -9.03
C LYS A 438 -1.83 31.31 -10.41
N TYR A 439 -1.08 31.70 -11.44
CA TYR A 439 -1.52 31.58 -12.84
C TYR A 439 -0.74 30.53 -13.62
N ASN A 440 0.15 29.80 -12.97
CA ASN A 440 1.04 28.78 -13.58
C ASN A 440 1.83 29.33 -14.77
N LEU A 441 2.47 30.49 -14.57
CA LEU A 441 3.23 31.21 -15.58
C LEU A 441 4.73 30.92 -15.46
N SER A 442 5.45 30.99 -16.57
CA SER A 442 6.91 31.03 -16.56
C SER A 442 7.42 32.34 -15.93
N GLU A 443 8.69 32.32 -15.47
CA GLU A 443 9.31 33.52 -14.88
C GLU A 443 9.35 34.69 -15.87
N GLU A 444 9.54 34.44 -17.15
CA GLU A 444 9.52 35.47 -18.20
C GLU A 444 8.14 36.11 -18.37
N GLU A 445 7.08 35.31 -18.37
CA GLU A 445 5.69 35.80 -18.49
C GLU A 445 5.27 36.56 -17.23
N ALA A 446 5.61 36.07 -16.05
CA ALA A 446 5.34 36.76 -14.79
C ALA A 446 6.07 38.08 -14.68
N ASN A 447 7.33 38.15 -15.09
CA ASN A 447 8.11 39.40 -15.18
C ASN A 447 7.47 40.41 -16.13
N LYS A 448 6.98 39.95 -17.27
CA LYS A 448 6.32 40.80 -18.25
C LYS A 448 5.04 41.43 -17.72
N ILE A 449 4.18 40.62 -17.10
CA ILE A 449 2.93 41.07 -16.47
C ILE A 449 3.23 42.08 -15.35
N TYR A 450 4.27 41.80 -14.53
CA TYR A 450 4.69 42.70 -13.47
C TYR A 450 5.15 44.06 -14.01
N ALA A 451 5.95 44.07 -15.09
CA ALA A 451 6.45 45.27 -15.72
C ALA A 451 5.33 46.10 -16.37
N GLU A 452 4.38 45.44 -17.06
CA GLU A 452 3.21 46.09 -17.64
C GLU A 452 2.33 46.77 -16.58
N GLY A 453 2.11 46.10 -15.42
CA GLY A 453 1.33 46.69 -14.33
C GLY A 453 2.01 47.86 -13.60
N GLN A 454 3.35 47.99 -13.66
CA GLN A 454 4.06 49.16 -13.13
C GLN A 454 3.96 50.39 -14.07
N VAL A 455 3.92 50.17 -15.34
CA VAL A 455 3.78 51.26 -16.32
C VAL A 455 2.42 51.97 -16.23
N ASP A 456 1.36 51.22 -15.91
CA ASP A 456 0.02 51.81 -15.72
C ASP A 456 -0.07 52.65 -14.44
N ILE A 457 0.64 52.30 -13.40
CA ILE A 457 0.65 53.07 -12.09
C ILE A 457 1.44 54.39 -12.26
N ASP A 458 2.52 54.39 -13.03
CA ASP A 458 3.32 55.63 -13.25
C ASP A 458 2.62 56.60 -14.21
N THR A 459 1.79 56.12 -15.11
CA THR A 459 0.99 56.98 -16.02
C THR A 459 -0.18 57.64 -15.33
N ASP A 460 -0.81 57.02 -14.30
CA ASP A 460 -1.87 57.61 -13.51
C ASP A 460 -1.34 58.67 -12.50
N ALA A 461 -0.09 58.53 -12.07
CA ALA A 461 0.55 59.47 -11.16
C ALA A 461 1.00 60.79 -11.85
N GLU A 462 1.21 60.80 -13.17
CA GLU A 462 1.56 62.01 -13.93
C GLU A 462 0.32 62.84 -14.40
N THR A 463 -0.90 62.36 -14.13
CA THR A 463 -2.16 63.03 -14.55
C THR A 463 -2.86 63.73 -13.40
N GLU A 464 -2.32 63.77 -12.16
CA GLU A 464 -2.89 64.46 -11.00
C GLU A 464 -2.09 65.69 -10.54
N ASP A 465 -1.22 66.34 -11.38
CA ASP A 465 -0.58 67.62 -11.08
C ASP A 465 -1.18 68.78 -11.91
#